data_b9bd7cfa3232c2ddb2b5ac47e03265de
#
_entry.id   b9bd7cfa3232c2ddb2b5ac47e03265de
#
_cell.length_a   1.000
_cell.length_b   1.000
_cell.length_c   1.000
_cell.angle_alpha   90.00
_cell.angle_beta   90.00
_cell.angle_gamma   90.00
#
_symmetry.space_group_name_H-M   'P 1'
#
loop_
_entity.id
_entity.type
_entity.pdbx_description
1 polymer ?
#
loop_
_entity_poly.entity_id
_entity_poly.type
_entity_poly.pdbx_seq_one_letter_code
_entity_poly.pdbx_strand_id
1 'polypeptide(L)'
;MKDEHFNKVFIGSGLMAELFLNTLINHKGEPPNEFYVLGKNRERCVELMHKYRIKATTNFNAFVSKAHVIVLAVDVPDVEDIPAQVEKIRDKIPPDALINSITPNFKLAQIEELFPGHPVMRLSLDFSAITGNSIGTYCVGIETPEDTEPVARFLIECMGELIEVDDEEEFEKVTDIIFAQNCSNYLAINCFINVAIKLGLSPQLARKIATQTYKGVGITLEEKYKDPFVLNMFHNKDVFAKGLALMEKFGMEEALTKVHEMPPEVIKANLERARDAARAENAKSRFHLKFDE
;
A
#
# COMPACT_ATOMS: atom_id res chain seq x y z
N MET A 1 -10.82 -19.59 -13.25
CA MET A 1 -11.40 -18.46 -12.51
C MET A 1 -11.33 -17.13 -13.30
N LYS A 2 -11.67 -17.12 -14.60
CA LYS A 2 -11.62 -15.89 -15.40
C LYS A 2 -12.99 -15.23 -15.64
N ASP A 3 -14.06 -15.75 -15.05
CA ASP A 3 -15.44 -15.31 -15.30
C ASP A 3 -16.23 -14.93 -14.02
N GLU A 4 -15.56 -14.78 -12.88
CA GLU A 4 -16.23 -14.33 -11.65
C GLU A 4 -16.11 -12.81 -11.55
N HIS A 5 -17.23 -12.12 -11.72
CA HIS A 5 -17.34 -10.67 -11.63
C HIS A 5 -17.64 -10.23 -10.20
N PHE A 6 -16.68 -9.59 -9.55
CA PHE A 6 -16.83 -9.07 -8.19
C PHE A 6 -16.96 -7.54 -8.18
N ASN A 7 -18.06 -7.02 -7.66
CA ASN A 7 -18.21 -5.59 -7.42
C ASN A 7 -17.41 -5.17 -6.19
N LYS A 8 -16.43 -4.29 -6.38
CA LYS A 8 -15.55 -3.75 -5.36
C LYS A 8 -15.99 -2.32 -5.01
N VAL A 9 -16.45 -2.10 -3.78
CA VAL A 9 -16.88 -0.78 -3.31
C VAL A 9 -15.87 -0.24 -2.31
N PHE A 10 -15.18 0.83 -2.67
CA PHE A 10 -14.18 1.49 -1.83
C PHE A 10 -14.85 2.56 -0.97
N ILE A 11 -14.62 2.50 0.33
CA ILE A 11 -14.93 3.57 1.28
C ILE A 11 -13.63 4.33 1.53
N GLY A 12 -13.53 5.51 0.93
CA GLY A 12 -12.32 6.31 0.84
C GLY A 12 -11.90 6.54 -0.61
N SER A 13 -11.35 7.72 -0.88
CA SER A 13 -10.86 8.15 -2.20
C SER A 13 -9.41 8.66 -2.14
N GLY A 14 -8.67 8.21 -1.13
CA GLY A 14 -7.30 8.59 -0.86
C GLY A 14 -6.28 7.89 -1.76
N LEU A 15 -5.01 8.01 -1.37
CA LEU A 15 -3.88 7.44 -2.10
C LEU A 15 -3.97 5.91 -2.18
N MET A 16 -4.32 5.24 -1.08
CA MET A 16 -4.41 3.77 -1.05
C MET A 16 -5.55 3.25 -1.92
N ALA A 17 -6.72 3.90 -1.92
CA ALA A 17 -7.79 3.55 -2.84
C ALA A 17 -7.34 3.68 -4.31
N GLU A 18 -6.63 4.76 -4.65
CA GLU A 18 -6.11 4.95 -6.01
C GLU A 18 -5.05 3.92 -6.39
N LEU A 19 -4.17 3.54 -5.46
CA LEU A 19 -3.17 2.50 -5.68
C LEU A 19 -3.85 1.18 -6.06
N PHE A 20 -4.87 0.76 -5.32
CA PHE A 20 -5.66 -0.43 -5.64
C PHE A 20 -6.34 -0.34 -7.01
N LEU A 21 -7.00 0.78 -7.30
CA LEU A 21 -7.64 1.01 -8.60
C LEU A 21 -6.63 0.91 -9.76
N ASN A 22 -5.46 1.53 -9.59
CA ASN A 22 -4.41 1.47 -10.60
C ASN A 22 -3.92 0.05 -10.84
N THR A 23 -3.67 -0.70 -9.76
CA THR A 23 -3.18 -2.07 -9.85
C THR A 23 -4.22 -2.99 -10.49
N LEU A 24 -5.43 -3.00 -9.98
CA LEU A 24 -6.48 -3.89 -10.46
C LEU A 24 -6.90 -3.56 -11.90
N ILE A 25 -7.09 -2.30 -12.24
CA ILE A 25 -7.59 -1.90 -13.56
C ILE A 25 -6.47 -1.86 -14.60
N ASN A 26 -5.35 -1.17 -14.31
CA ASN A 26 -4.32 -0.92 -15.31
C ASN A 26 -3.30 -2.05 -15.44
N HIS A 27 -2.98 -2.78 -14.34
CA HIS A 27 -2.00 -3.87 -14.38
C HIS A 27 -2.65 -5.24 -14.53
N LYS A 28 -3.81 -5.48 -13.89
CA LYS A 28 -4.48 -6.78 -13.96
C LYS A 28 -5.58 -6.84 -15.00
N GLY A 29 -6.01 -5.69 -15.52
CA GLY A 29 -7.01 -5.61 -16.60
C GLY A 29 -8.44 -5.84 -16.14
N GLU A 30 -8.72 -5.65 -14.86
CA GLU A 30 -10.06 -5.77 -14.30
C GLU A 30 -11.03 -4.75 -14.91
N PRO A 31 -12.28 -5.13 -15.17
CA PRO A 31 -13.24 -4.26 -15.83
C PRO A 31 -13.64 -3.07 -14.95
N PRO A 32 -13.47 -1.81 -15.41
CA PRO A 32 -13.73 -0.61 -14.61
C PRO A 32 -15.16 -0.48 -14.09
N ASN A 33 -16.13 -1.08 -14.72
CA ASN A 33 -17.55 -1.03 -14.34
C ASN A 33 -17.88 -1.79 -13.05
N GLU A 34 -16.94 -2.58 -12.51
CA GLU A 34 -17.05 -3.31 -11.26
C GLU A 34 -16.50 -2.53 -10.05
N PHE A 35 -15.94 -1.33 -10.30
CA PHE A 35 -15.35 -0.50 -9.26
C PHE A 35 -16.23 0.70 -8.92
N TYR A 36 -16.44 0.88 -7.63
CA TYR A 36 -17.23 1.95 -7.08
C TYR A 36 -16.47 2.63 -5.95
N VAL A 37 -16.41 3.96 -5.93
CA VAL A 37 -15.72 4.73 -4.89
C VAL A 37 -16.68 5.65 -4.17
N LEU A 38 -16.69 5.57 -2.86
CA LEU A 38 -17.42 6.44 -1.95
C LEU A 38 -16.42 7.35 -1.23
N GLY A 39 -16.38 8.62 -1.59
CA GLY A 39 -15.41 9.57 -1.06
C GLY A 39 -16.06 10.84 -0.53
N LYS A 40 -15.46 11.49 0.48
CA LYS A 40 -15.94 12.76 1.01
C LYS A 40 -15.71 13.94 0.05
N ASN A 41 -14.63 13.89 -0.74
CA ASN A 41 -14.23 14.96 -1.64
C ASN A 41 -14.79 14.73 -3.04
N ARG A 42 -15.69 15.62 -3.48
CA ARG A 42 -16.37 15.57 -4.79
C ARG A 42 -15.37 15.70 -5.96
N GLU A 43 -14.40 16.60 -5.87
CA GLU A 43 -13.41 16.80 -6.93
C GLU A 43 -12.57 15.56 -7.14
N ARG A 44 -12.16 14.94 -6.02
CA ARG A 44 -11.40 13.69 -6.05
C ARG A 44 -12.19 12.53 -6.64
N CYS A 45 -13.48 12.42 -6.31
CA CYS A 45 -14.35 11.42 -6.94
C CYS A 45 -14.42 11.63 -8.46
N VAL A 46 -14.60 12.88 -8.92
CA VAL A 46 -14.62 13.20 -10.36
C VAL A 46 -13.29 12.87 -11.03
N GLU A 47 -12.16 13.19 -10.41
CA GLU A 47 -10.83 12.84 -10.92
C GLU A 47 -10.68 11.33 -11.13
N LEU A 48 -11.03 10.52 -10.12
CA LEU A 48 -10.95 9.05 -10.20
C LEU A 48 -11.88 8.48 -11.27
N MET A 49 -13.10 9.01 -11.40
CA MET A 49 -14.03 8.63 -12.46
C MET A 49 -13.44 8.83 -13.85
N HIS A 50 -12.83 9.99 -14.11
CA HIS A 50 -12.21 10.27 -15.40
C HIS A 50 -10.97 9.43 -15.66
N LYS A 51 -10.13 9.26 -14.64
CA LYS A 51 -8.85 8.55 -14.77
C LYS A 51 -9.03 7.06 -15.00
N TYR A 52 -9.93 6.43 -14.25
CA TYR A 52 -10.11 4.97 -14.23
C TYR A 52 -11.40 4.48 -14.88
N ARG A 53 -12.28 5.39 -15.34
CA ARG A 53 -13.60 5.07 -15.94
C ARG A 53 -14.52 4.29 -15.00
N ILE A 54 -14.38 4.50 -13.71
CA ILE A 54 -15.16 3.88 -12.65
C ILE A 54 -16.36 4.75 -12.25
N LYS A 55 -17.17 4.28 -11.30
CA LYS A 55 -18.22 5.08 -10.67
C LYS A 55 -17.77 5.58 -9.31
N ALA A 56 -17.85 6.88 -9.07
CA ALA A 56 -17.52 7.48 -7.78
C ALA A 56 -18.55 8.54 -7.37
N THR A 57 -18.81 8.66 -6.07
CA THR A 57 -19.79 9.59 -5.53
C THR A 57 -19.49 9.95 -4.07
N THR A 58 -20.07 11.08 -3.63
CA THR A 58 -20.09 11.48 -2.22
C THR A 58 -21.32 10.94 -1.46
N ASN A 59 -22.22 10.25 -2.13
CA ASN A 59 -23.36 9.60 -1.49
C ASN A 59 -22.99 8.21 -1.02
N PHE A 60 -22.73 8.05 0.28
CA PHE A 60 -22.32 6.79 0.90
C PHE A 60 -23.39 5.68 0.85
N ASN A 61 -24.64 6.00 0.56
CA ASN A 61 -25.69 5.03 0.35
C ASN A 61 -25.69 4.40 -1.06
N ALA A 62 -24.92 4.98 -1.98
CA ALA A 62 -24.86 4.48 -3.34
C ALA A 62 -23.96 3.23 -3.41
N PHE A 63 -24.37 2.27 -4.21
CA PHE A 63 -23.60 1.09 -4.61
C PHE A 63 -23.36 0.02 -3.54
N VAL A 64 -23.46 0.32 -2.25
CA VAL A 64 -23.14 -0.64 -1.16
C VAL A 64 -23.95 -1.93 -1.22
N SER A 65 -25.20 -1.89 -1.66
CA SER A 65 -26.06 -3.06 -1.84
C SER A 65 -25.68 -3.99 -2.99
N LYS A 66 -24.65 -3.62 -3.76
CA LYS A 66 -24.14 -4.42 -4.88
C LYS A 66 -22.75 -4.98 -4.59
N ALA A 67 -22.20 -4.66 -3.41
CA ALA A 67 -20.84 -5.04 -3.07
C ALA A 67 -20.72 -6.55 -2.91
N HIS A 68 -19.69 -7.13 -3.51
CA HIS A 68 -19.15 -8.43 -3.09
C HIS A 68 -17.95 -8.19 -2.16
N VAL A 69 -17.29 -7.02 -2.30
CA VAL A 69 -16.22 -6.58 -1.42
C VAL A 69 -16.43 -5.11 -1.05
N ILE A 70 -16.37 -4.80 0.22
CA ILE A 70 -16.17 -3.44 0.75
C ILE A 70 -14.69 -3.27 1.09
N VAL A 71 -14.02 -2.32 0.46
CA VAL A 71 -12.63 -1.97 0.78
C VAL A 71 -12.61 -0.70 1.61
N LEU A 72 -12.25 -0.81 2.88
CA LEU A 72 -12.02 0.33 3.75
C LEU A 72 -10.64 0.91 3.42
N ALA A 73 -10.62 2.05 2.74
CA ALA A 73 -9.42 2.73 2.24
C ALA A 73 -9.38 4.21 2.71
N VAL A 74 -9.66 4.40 3.99
CA VAL A 74 -9.73 5.73 4.61
C VAL A 74 -8.36 6.15 5.08
N ASP A 75 -7.98 7.39 4.83
CA ASP A 75 -6.71 7.94 5.30
C ASP A 75 -6.71 8.06 6.85
N VAL A 76 -5.54 7.88 7.46
CA VAL A 76 -5.36 7.87 8.93
C VAL A 76 -6.05 9.05 9.65
N PRO A 77 -6.00 10.30 9.15
CA PRO A 77 -6.69 11.42 9.81
C PRO A 77 -8.22 11.30 9.85
N ASP A 78 -8.80 10.47 8.99
CA ASP A 78 -10.24 10.33 8.82
C ASP A 78 -10.81 9.00 9.41
N VAL A 79 -9.97 8.19 10.06
CA VAL A 79 -10.36 6.88 10.62
C VAL A 79 -11.48 7.01 11.67
N GLU A 80 -11.44 8.07 12.48
CA GLU A 80 -12.43 8.34 13.53
C GLU A 80 -13.86 8.57 12.97
N ASP A 81 -13.98 8.89 11.68
CA ASP A 81 -15.26 9.09 11.01
C ASP A 81 -15.87 7.80 10.45
N ILE A 82 -15.10 6.70 10.39
CA ILE A 82 -15.55 5.42 9.81
C ILE A 82 -16.82 4.91 10.51
N PRO A 83 -16.90 4.83 11.86
CA PRO A 83 -18.08 4.30 12.53
C PRO A 83 -19.36 5.03 12.15
N ALA A 84 -19.35 6.36 12.15
CA ALA A 84 -20.52 7.18 11.81
C ALA A 84 -20.94 7.07 10.33
N GLN A 85 -20.02 6.69 9.45
CA GLN A 85 -20.32 6.46 8.04
C GLN A 85 -20.88 5.06 7.83
N VAL A 86 -20.27 4.05 8.47
CA VAL A 86 -20.70 2.64 8.40
C VAL A 86 -22.08 2.46 8.95
N GLU A 87 -22.42 3.07 10.09
CA GLU A 87 -23.75 3.00 10.70
C GLU A 87 -24.89 3.34 9.72
N LYS A 88 -24.64 4.23 8.76
CA LYS A 88 -25.63 4.64 7.76
C LYS A 88 -25.83 3.66 6.62
N ILE A 89 -24.90 2.74 6.44
CA ILE A 89 -24.83 1.90 5.23
C ILE A 89 -24.80 0.40 5.54
N ARG A 90 -24.38 -0.03 6.74
CA ARG A 90 -24.13 -1.45 7.07
C ARG A 90 -25.32 -2.36 6.77
N ASP A 91 -26.54 -1.92 7.12
CA ASP A 91 -27.77 -2.71 6.91
C ASP A 91 -28.13 -2.90 5.43
N LYS A 92 -27.41 -2.23 4.52
CA LYS A 92 -27.60 -2.32 3.07
C LYS A 92 -26.52 -3.15 2.37
N ILE A 93 -25.46 -3.51 3.10
CA ILE A 93 -24.39 -4.34 2.59
C ILE A 93 -24.88 -5.78 2.54
N PRO A 94 -24.66 -6.53 1.45
CA PRO A 94 -25.00 -7.95 1.41
C PRO A 94 -24.28 -8.72 2.53
N PRO A 95 -24.95 -9.63 3.21
CA PRO A 95 -24.39 -10.30 4.39
C PRO A 95 -23.17 -11.18 4.08
N ASP A 96 -23.01 -11.59 2.84
CA ASP A 96 -21.90 -12.38 2.31
C ASP A 96 -20.75 -11.49 1.75
N ALA A 97 -20.91 -10.17 1.76
CA ALA A 97 -19.87 -9.27 1.27
C ALA A 97 -18.65 -9.26 2.21
N LEU A 98 -17.47 -9.51 1.64
CA LEU A 98 -16.20 -9.40 2.36
C LEU A 98 -15.90 -7.94 2.72
N ILE A 99 -15.62 -7.69 3.99
CA ILE A 99 -15.11 -6.39 4.45
C ILE A 99 -13.60 -6.47 4.55
N ASN A 100 -12.92 -5.84 3.61
CA ASN A 100 -11.46 -5.78 3.59
C ASN A 100 -10.97 -4.40 4.02
N SER A 101 -10.18 -4.32 5.09
CA SER A 101 -9.56 -3.06 5.50
C SER A 101 -8.11 -2.99 5.05
N ILE A 102 -7.79 -1.89 4.37
CA ILE A 102 -6.41 -1.48 4.06
C ILE A 102 -6.05 -0.20 4.83
N THR A 103 -6.89 0.18 5.79
CA THR A 103 -6.70 1.37 6.63
C THR A 103 -5.72 1.06 7.76
N PRO A 104 -4.59 1.79 7.85
CA PRO A 104 -3.66 1.63 8.96
C PRO A 104 -4.32 1.91 10.32
N ASN A 105 -3.88 1.19 11.36
CA ASN A 105 -4.35 1.36 12.74
C ASN A 105 -5.86 1.13 12.95
N PHE A 106 -6.52 0.41 12.05
CA PHE A 106 -7.91 0.01 12.21
C PHE A 106 -7.96 -1.50 12.40
N LYS A 107 -8.06 -1.90 13.66
CA LYS A 107 -7.87 -3.29 14.09
C LYS A 107 -9.00 -4.22 13.65
N LEU A 108 -8.67 -5.51 13.51
CA LEU A 108 -9.61 -6.54 13.09
C LEU A 108 -10.86 -6.56 13.99
N ALA A 109 -10.68 -6.55 15.31
CA ALA A 109 -11.78 -6.50 16.27
C ALA A 109 -12.68 -5.27 16.10
N GLN A 110 -12.12 -4.11 15.71
CA GLN A 110 -12.91 -2.90 15.43
C GLN A 110 -13.74 -3.05 14.15
N ILE A 111 -13.21 -3.78 13.16
CA ILE A 111 -13.93 -4.05 11.90
C ILE A 111 -15.08 -5.03 12.20
N GLU A 112 -14.83 -6.10 12.95
CA GLU A 112 -15.85 -7.06 13.36
C GLU A 112 -16.99 -6.42 14.16
N GLU A 113 -16.66 -5.50 15.07
CA GLU A 113 -17.67 -4.74 15.84
C GLU A 113 -18.54 -3.84 14.93
N LEU A 114 -17.94 -3.21 13.94
CA LEU A 114 -18.66 -2.33 13.00
C LEU A 114 -19.50 -3.08 11.98
N PHE A 115 -19.09 -4.30 11.59
CA PHE A 115 -19.74 -5.12 10.57
C PHE A 115 -20.07 -6.52 11.13
N PRO A 116 -20.94 -6.59 12.15
CA PRO A 116 -21.25 -7.86 12.80
C PRO A 116 -21.87 -8.84 11.81
N GLY A 117 -21.34 -10.07 11.80
CA GLY A 117 -21.80 -11.15 10.92
C GLY A 117 -21.30 -11.11 9.48
N HIS A 118 -20.46 -10.14 9.12
CA HIS A 118 -19.77 -10.11 7.82
C HIS A 118 -18.41 -10.83 7.90
N PRO A 119 -17.99 -11.49 6.82
CA PRO A 119 -16.60 -11.91 6.70
C PRO A 119 -15.67 -10.69 6.66
N VAL A 120 -14.59 -10.73 7.44
CA VAL A 120 -13.65 -9.60 7.56
C VAL A 120 -12.22 -10.01 7.30
N MET A 121 -11.44 -9.10 6.69
CA MET A 121 -10.02 -9.26 6.42
C MET A 121 -9.29 -7.92 6.63
N ARG A 122 -8.10 -7.97 7.19
CA ARG A 122 -7.14 -6.87 7.11
C ARG A 122 -6.06 -7.20 6.10
N LEU A 123 -5.67 -6.22 5.33
CA LEU A 123 -4.63 -6.33 4.33
C LEU A 123 -3.70 -5.12 4.43
N SER A 124 -2.40 -5.36 4.56
CA SER A 124 -1.36 -4.35 4.49
C SER A 124 -0.50 -4.57 3.26
N LEU A 125 -0.19 -3.50 2.55
CA LEU A 125 0.58 -3.50 1.32
C LEU A 125 1.62 -2.38 1.33
N ASP A 126 2.73 -2.63 0.67
CA ASP A 126 3.68 -1.57 0.36
C ASP A 126 3.32 -0.81 -0.92
N PHE A 127 4.02 0.28 -1.20
CA PHE A 127 3.77 1.12 -2.38
C PHE A 127 4.11 0.43 -3.72
N SER A 128 4.85 -0.67 -3.72
CA SER A 128 5.15 -1.42 -4.95
C SER A 128 3.93 -2.18 -5.49
N ALA A 129 2.83 -2.25 -4.73
CA ALA A 129 1.53 -2.69 -5.21
C ALA A 129 1.09 -1.94 -6.48
N ILE A 130 1.52 -0.68 -6.66
CA ILE A 130 1.24 0.10 -7.89
C ILE A 130 1.73 -0.58 -9.17
N THR A 131 2.69 -1.49 -9.06
CA THR A 131 3.23 -2.28 -10.18
C THR A 131 2.87 -3.76 -10.11
N GLY A 132 2.05 -4.16 -9.13
CA GLY A 132 1.69 -5.56 -8.89
C GLY A 132 2.85 -6.41 -8.32
N ASN A 133 3.86 -5.77 -7.73
CA ASN A 133 5.04 -6.42 -7.13
C ASN A 133 5.14 -6.06 -5.63
N SER A 134 4.02 -5.96 -4.96
CA SER A 134 4.00 -5.72 -3.52
C SER A 134 4.42 -6.95 -2.76
N ILE A 135 5.03 -6.71 -1.61
CA ILE A 135 4.97 -7.65 -0.51
C ILE A 135 4.07 -7.04 0.56
N GLY A 136 3.24 -7.86 1.18
CA GLY A 136 2.32 -7.42 2.21
C GLY A 136 1.95 -8.54 3.16
N THR A 137 1.00 -8.26 4.04
CA THR A 137 0.47 -9.27 4.95
C THR A 137 -1.04 -9.13 5.08
N TYR A 138 -1.70 -10.23 5.38
CA TYR A 138 -3.12 -10.23 5.66
C TYR A 138 -3.47 -11.16 6.83
N CYS A 139 -4.54 -10.84 7.51
CA CYS A 139 -5.19 -11.70 8.47
C CYS A 139 -6.70 -11.66 8.28
N VAL A 140 -7.37 -12.76 8.61
CA VAL A 140 -8.82 -12.90 8.49
C VAL A 140 -9.49 -12.95 9.86
N GLY A 141 -10.72 -12.48 9.95
CA GLY A 141 -11.51 -12.57 11.17
C GLY A 141 -11.90 -14.00 11.50
N ILE A 142 -12.10 -14.27 12.80
CA ILE A 142 -12.39 -15.62 13.34
C ILE A 142 -13.68 -16.21 12.74
N GLU A 143 -14.67 -15.37 12.47
CA GLU A 143 -15.96 -15.79 11.92
C GLU A 143 -16.01 -15.73 10.38
N THR A 144 -14.87 -15.52 9.72
CA THR A 144 -14.82 -15.46 8.26
C THR A 144 -14.94 -16.86 7.65
N PRO A 145 -16.02 -17.15 6.89
CA PRO A 145 -16.22 -18.48 6.31
C PRO A 145 -15.17 -18.81 5.25
N GLU A 146 -14.81 -20.10 5.12
CA GLU A 146 -13.86 -20.57 4.12
C GLU A 146 -14.33 -20.31 2.68
N ASP A 147 -15.62 -20.24 2.42
CA ASP A 147 -16.19 -19.92 1.10
C ASP A 147 -15.98 -18.45 0.68
N THR A 148 -15.57 -17.57 1.60
CA THR A 148 -15.11 -16.22 1.30
C THR A 148 -13.69 -16.19 0.68
N GLU A 149 -12.95 -17.30 0.82
CA GLU A 149 -11.57 -17.43 0.34
C GLU A 149 -11.37 -17.04 -1.14
N PRO A 150 -12.26 -17.37 -2.09
CA PRO A 150 -12.04 -16.99 -3.49
C PRO A 150 -11.96 -15.47 -3.71
N VAL A 151 -12.76 -14.70 -2.98
CA VAL A 151 -12.77 -13.23 -3.07
C VAL A 151 -11.54 -12.64 -2.40
N ALA A 152 -11.17 -13.15 -1.23
CA ALA A 152 -9.95 -12.76 -0.52
C ALA A 152 -8.72 -13.08 -1.38
N ARG A 153 -8.61 -14.32 -1.88
CA ARG A 153 -7.54 -14.78 -2.75
C ARG A 153 -7.40 -13.93 -4.00
N PHE A 154 -8.50 -13.55 -4.64
CA PHE A 154 -8.47 -12.67 -5.81
C PHE A 154 -7.79 -11.33 -5.48
N LEU A 155 -8.16 -10.68 -4.37
CA LEU A 155 -7.54 -9.43 -3.95
C LEU A 155 -6.05 -9.60 -3.66
N ILE A 156 -5.67 -10.70 -3.01
CA ILE A 156 -4.29 -11.04 -2.64
C ILE A 156 -3.44 -11.23 -3.91
N GLU A 157 -3.83 -12.12 -4.80
CA GLU A 157 -3.08 -12.46 -6.02
C GLU A 157 -2.93 -11.27 -6.99
N CYS A 158 -3.83 -10.30 -6.90
CA CYS A 158 -3.74 -9.10 -7.72
C CYS A 158 -2.67 -8.11 -7.26
N MET A 159 -2.30 -8.11 -5.97
CA MET A 159 -1.44 -7.07 -5.41
C MET A 159 0.05 -7.41 -5.37
N GLY A 160 0.40 -8.68 -5.39
CA GLY A 160 1.77 -9.16 -5.29
C GLY A 160 1.87 -10.42 -4.46
N GLU A 161 2.93 -10.55 -3.68
CA GLU A 161 3.12 -11.66 -2.75
C GLU A 161 2.66 -11.25 -1.35
N LEU A 162 1.78 -12.04 -0.74
CA LEU A 162 1.22 -11.74 0.57
C LEU A 162 1.47 -12.88 1.56
N ILE A 163 1.80 -12.50 2.78
CA ILE A 163 2.05 -13.39 3.91
C ILE A 163 0.78 -13.46 4.74
N GLU A 164 0.19 -14.65 4.84
CA GLU A 164 -0.88 -14.92 5.80
C GLU A 164 -0.30 -15.03 7.20
N VAL A 165 -0.95 -14.39 8.16
CA VAL A 165 -0.58 -14.44 9.57
C VAL A 165 -1.78 -14.84 10.41
N ASP A 166 -1.51 -15.56 11.50
CA ASP A 166 -2.56 -16.17 12.33
C ASP A 166 -3.26 -15.17 13.24
N ASP A 167 -2.56 -14.10 13.61
CA ASP A 167 -3.11 -13.11 14.54
C ASP A 167 -2.70 -11.66 14.20
N GLU A 168 -3.37 -10.73 14.85
CA GLU A 168 -3.17 -9.31 14.65
C GLU A 168 -1.84 -8.79 15.20
N GLU A 169 -1.25 -9.43 16.21
CA GLU A 169 0.05 -9.05 16.75
C GLU A 169 1.15 -9.34 15.74
N GLU A 170 1.08 -10.50 15.08
CA GLU A 170 1.99 -10.87 14.01
C GLU A 170 1.77 -9.99 12.76
N PHE A 171 0.50 -9.68 12.43
CA PHE A 171 0.15 -8.75 11.36
C PHE A 171 0.84 -7.40 11.52
N GLU A 172 0.78 -6.80 12.71
CA GLU A 172 1.43 -5.51 12.97
C GLU A 172 2.95 -5.62 12.85
N LYS A 173 3.57 -6.67 13.41
CA LYS A 173 5.02 -6.90 13.31
C LYS A 173 5.50 -7.00 11.86
N VAL A 174 4.82 -7.82 11.06
CA VAL A 174 5.16 -8.01 9.63
C VAL A 174 4.94 -6.73 8.85
N THR A 175 3.84 -6.02 9.09
CA THR A 175 3.55 -4.73 8.47
C THR A 175 4.63 -3.70 8.76
N ASP A 176 5.05 -3.58 10.03
CA ASP A 176 6.08 -2.63 10.45
C ASP A 176 7.44 -2.94 9.81
N ILE A 177 7.82 -4.22 9.74
CA ILE A 177 9.05 -4.65 9.07
C ILE A 177 9.02 -4.30 7.58
N ILE A 178 7.94 -4.61 6.88
CA ILE A 178 7.78 -4.28 5.46
C ILE A 178 7.87 -2.77 5.25
N PHE A 179 7.18 -1.98 6.06
CA PHE A 179 7.20 -0.52 5.98
C PHE A 179 8.61 0.06 6.19
N ALA A 180 9.30 -0.38 7.25
CA ALA A 180 10.65 0.08 7.55
C ALA A 180 11.64 -0.31 6.46
N GLN A 181 11.55 -1.53 5.93
CA GLN A 181 12.37 -2.01 4.83
C GLN A 181 12.16 -1.14 3.59
N ASN A 182 10.92 -0.83 3.24
CA ASN A 182 10.61 0.03 2.11
C ASN A 182 11.18 1.45 2.27
N CYS A 183 10.95 2.09 3.41
CA CYS A 183 11.49 3.42 3.71
C CYS A 183 13.01 3.43 3.58
N SER A 184 13.69 2.44 4.14
CA SER A 184 15.14 2.28 4.09
C SER A 184 15.66 2.12 2.68
N ASN A 185 15.01 1.28 1.87
CA ASN A 185 15.37 1.05 0.48
C ASN A 185 15.22 2.32 -0.37
N TYR A 186 14.12 3.06 -0.23
CA TYR A 186 13.92 4.33 -0.93
C TYR A 186 14.98 5.36 -0.56
N LEU A 187 15.31 5.49 0.73
CA LEU A 187 16.37 6.40 1.19
C LEU A 187 17.73 5.99 0.62
N ALA A 188 18.09 4.72 0.70
CA ALA A 188 19.36 4.22 0.17
C ALA A 188 19.49 4.45 -1.34
N ILE A 189 18.44 4.12 -2.11
CA ILE A 189 18.42 4.36 -3.56
C ILE A 189 18.63 5.85 -3.87
N ASN A 190 17.93 6.75 -3.19
CA ASN A 190 18.09 8.18 -3.38
C ASN A 190 19.49 8.67 -3.01
N CYS A 191 20.08 8.16 -1.94
CA CYS A 191 21.47 8.48 -1.56
C CYS A 191 22.45 8.07 -2.68
N PHE A 192 22.34 6.86 -3.20
CA PHE A 192 23.19 6.39 -4.29
C PHE A 192 23.02 7.22 -5.58
N ILE A 193 21.78 7.55 -5.94
CA ILE A 193 21.51 8.44 -7.09
C ILE A 193 22.21 9.80 -6.89
N ASN A 194 22.05 10.41 -5.73
CA ASN A 194 22.66 11.72 -5.42
C ASN A 194 24.20 11.67 -5.43
N VAL A 195 24.80 10.61 -4.90
CA VAL A 195 26.26 10.40 -4.95
C VAL A 195 26.73 10.25 -6.40
N ALA A 196 26.05 9.45 -7.21
CA ALA A 196 26.39 9.27 -8.62
C ALA A 196 26.34 10.59 -9.41
N ILE A 197 25.32 11.44 -9.17
CA ILE A 197 25.19 12.76 -9.77
C ILE A 197 26.36 13.67 -9.32
N LYS A 198 26.73 13.67 -8.03
CA LYS A 198 27.88 14.42 -7.51
C LYS A 198 29.19 13.97 -8.12
N LEU A 199 29.30 12.72 -8.55
CA LEU A 199 30.46 12.18 -9.29
C LEU A 199 30.43 12.48 -10.80
N GLY A 200 29.44 13.24 -11.28
CA GLY A 200 29.35 13.73 -12.65
C GLY A 200 28.50 12.86 -13.59
N LEU A 201 27.78 11.87 -13.09
CA LEU A 201 26.86 11.12 -13.94
C LEU A 201 25.55 11.89 -14.18
N SER A 202 24.96 11.69 -15.37
CA SER A 202 23.64 12.28 -15.63
C SER A 202 22.56 11.68 -14.69
N PRO A 203 21.53 12.46 -14.33
CA PRO A 203 20.45 11.97 -13.48
C PRO A 203 19.76 10.69 -14.01
N GLN A 204 19.62 10.59 -15.34
CA GLN A 204 19.03 9.41 -15.98
C GLN A 204 19.91 8.18 -15.79
N LEU A 205 21.23 8.31 -15.99
CA LEU A 205 22.19 7.21 -15.84
C LEU A 205 22.29 6.78 -14.37
N ALA A 206 22.39 7.74 -13.44
CA ALA A 206 22.44 7.48 -12.01
C ALA A 206 21.21 6.69 -11.54
N ARG A 207 20.00 7.09 -11.96
CA ARG A 207 18.76 6.39 -11.66
C ARG A 207 18.75 4.98 -12.24
N LYS A 208 19.13 4.84 -13.52
CA LYS A 208 19.18 3.51 -14.18
C LYS A 208 20.12 2.55 -13.45
N ILE A 209 21.29 3.00 -13.05
CA ILE A 209 22.27 2.18 -12.31
C ILE A 209 21.65 1.75 -10.96
N ALA A 210 21.17 2.71 -10.16
CA ALA A 210 20.64 2.41 -8.84
C ALA A 210 19.48 1.41 -8.91
N THR A 211 18.46 1.67 -9.72
CA THR A 211 17.27 0.80 -9.81
C THR A 211 17.61 -0.59 -10.34
N GLN A 212 18.49 -0.70 -11.37
CA GLN A 212 18.85 -2.00 -11.92
C GLN A 212 19.71 -2.82 -10.95
N THR A 213 20.58 -2.18 -10.18
CA THR A 213 21.39 -2.86 -9.16
C THR A 213 20.50 -3.43 -8.06
N TYR A 214 19.56 -2.65 -7.52
CA TYR A 214 18.62 -3.14 -6.50
C TYR A 214 17.78 -4.31 -7.01
N LYS A 215 17.23 -4.20 -8.21
CA LYS A 215 16.50 -5.29 -8.84
C LYS A 215 17.35 -6.55 -8.99
N GLY A 216 18.60 -6.41 -9.45
CA GLY A 216 19.52 -7.54 -9.62
C GLY A 216 19.85 -8.23 -8.29
N VAL A 217 20.08 -7.46 -7.23
CA VAL A 217 20.32 -8.02 -5.89
C VAL A 217 19.10 -8.80 -5.39
N GLY A 218 17.90 -8.24 -5.52
CA GLY A 218 16.66 -8.92 -5.13
C GLY A 218 16.49 -10.27 -5.82
N ILE A 219 16.56 -10.30 -7.15
CA ILE A 219 16.45 -11.54 -7.94
C ILE A 219 17.55 -12.55 -7.57
N THR A 220 18.78 -12.07 -7.35
CA THR A 220 19.88 -12.97 -6.97
C THR A 220 19.64 -13.62 -5.61
N LEU A 221 19.15 -12.85 -4.65
CA LEU A 221 18.81 -13.38 -3.32
C LEU A 221 17.64 -14.38 -3.39
N GLU A 222 16.60 -14.06 -4.16
CA GLU A 222 15.45 -14.94 -4.34
C GLU A 222 15.85 -16.29 -4.97
N GLU A 223 16.56 -16.25 -6.11
CA GLU A 223 16.87 -17.44 -6.90
C GLU A 223 18.07 -18.26 -6.33
N LYS A 224 19.02 -17.58 -5.70
CA LYS A 224 20.34 -18.13 -5.36
C LYS A 224 20.74 -17.97 -3.90
N TYR A 225 19.81 -17.66 -3.01
CA TYR A 225 20.10 -17.42 -1.59
C TYR A 225 20.90 -18.56 -0.91
N LYS A 226 20.62 -19.81 -1.30
CA LYS A 226 21.31 -21.01 -0.75
C LYS A 226 22.57 -21.41 -1.51
N ASP A 227 22.91 -20.72 -2.62
CA ASP A 227 24.11 -21.02 -3.38
C ASP A 227 25.37 -20.63 -2.58
N PRO A 228 26.30 -21.55 -2.29
CA PRO A 228 27.51 -21.25 -1.52
C PRO A 228 28.37 -20.13 -2.12
N PHE A 229 28.37 -19.99 -3.44
CA PHE A 229 29.09 -18.91 -4.13
C PHE A 229 28.48 -17.55 -3.83
N VAL A 230 27.16 -17.46 -3.91
CA VAL A 230 26.41 -16.22 -3.60
C VAL A 230 26.56 -15.85 -2.14
N LEU A 231 26.39 -16.84 -1.24
CA LEU A 231 26.60 -16.64 0.19
C LEU A 231 28.01 -16.13 0.49
N ASN A 232 29.04 -16.74 -0.14
CA ASN A 232 30.42 -16.31 0.03
C ASN A 232 30.65 -14.88 -0.50
N MET A 233 30.04 -14.51 -1.63
CA MET A 233 30.14 -13.14 -2.14
C MET A 233 29.50 -12.11 -1.19
N PHE A 234 28.30 -12.35 -0.72
CA PHE A 234 27.58 -11.38 0.15
C PHE A 234 28.12 -11.36 1.59
N HIS A 235 28.68 -12.47 2.08
CA HIS A 235 29.28 -12.54 3.43
C HIS A 235 30.80 -12.36 3.44
N ASN A 236 31.43 -12.19 2.28
CA ASN A 236 32.87 -11.97 2.21
C ASN A 236 33.23 -10.55 2.66
N LYS A 237 33.60 -10.44 3.95
CA LYS A 237 33.98 -9.19 4.58
C LYS A 237 35.15 -8.48 3.87
N ASP A 238 36.03 -9.22 3.19
CA ASP A 238 37.21 -8.65 2.51
C ASP A 238 36.81 -7.86 1.26
N VAL A 239 35.77 -8.28 0.53
CA VAL A 239 35.26 -7.58 -0.65
C VAL A 239 34.50 -6.32 -0.27
N PHE A 240 33.72 -6.37 0.81
CA PHE A 240 32.84 -5.31 1.25
C PHE A 240 33.33 -4.58 2.53
N ALA A 241 34.47 -4.98 3.09
CA ALA A 241 34.94 -4.57 4.41
C ALA A 241 34.92 -3.05 4.64
N LYS A 242 35.35 -2.26 3.66
CA LYS A 242 35.34 -0.80 3.79
C LYS A 242 33.94 -0.22 3.79
N GLY A 243 33.03 -0.78 2.99
CA GLY A 243 31.62 -0.36 2.95
C GLY A 243 30.89 -0.73 4.21
N LEU A 244 31.04 -1.99 4.67
CA LEU A 244 30.45 -2.49 5.92
C LEU A 244 30.94 -1.68 7.13
N ALA A 245 32.27 -1.48 7.27
CA ALA A 245 32.83 -0.69 8.36
C ALA A 245 32.30 0.76 8.39
N LEU A 246 32.04 1.35 7.24
CA LEU A 246 31.42 2.69 7.16
C LEU A 246 29.94 2.64 7.58
N MET A 247 29.17 1.65 7.15
CA MET A 247 27.76 1.47 7.54
C MET A 247 27.62 1.24 9.05
N GLU A 248 28.46 0.36 9.62
CA GLU A 248 28.55 0.14 11.06
C GLU A 248 28.96 1.42 11.83
N LYS A 249 29.97 2.16 11.35
CA LYS A 249 30.44 3.41 11.95
C LYS A 249 29.36 4.50 11.95
N PHE A 250 28.52 4.57 10.93
CA PHE A 250 27.43 5.54 10.84
C PHE A 250 26.10 5.04 11.44
N GLY A 251 26.10 3.89 12.11
CA GLY A 251 24.95 3.41 12.88
C GLY A 251 23.75 3.05 12.01
N MET A 252 23.96 2.42 10.86
CA MET A 252 22.86 2.08 9.96
C MET A 252 21.85 1.13 10.62
N GLU A 253 22.33 0.13 11.38
CA GLU A 253 21.48 -0.79 12.13
C GLU A 253 20.67 -0.05 13.21
N GLU A 254 21.31 0.87 13.95
CA GLU A 254 20.64 1.70 14.96
C GLU A 254 19.58 2.62 14.32
N ALA A 255 19.88 3.20 13.15
CA ALA A 255 18.93 4.03 12.42
C ALA A 255 17.69 3.24 11.96
N LEU A 256 17.90 2.02 11.46
CA LEU A 256 16.81 1.11 11.05
C LEU A 256 15.95 0.70 12.25
N THR A 257 16.59 0.35 13.37
CA THR A 257 15.88 0.02 14.62
C THR A 257 15.01 1.19 15.10
N LYS A 258 15.54 2.42 15.07
CA LYS A 258 14.80 3.62 15.47
C LYS A 258 13.60 3.95 14.59
N VAL A 259 13.61 3.56 13.33
CA VAL A 259 12.42 3.70 12.45
C VAL A 259 11.27 2.84 12.96
N HIS A 260 11.55 1.65 13.47
CA HIS A 260 10.53 0.77 14.08
C HIS A 260 9.97 1.30 15.41
N GLU A 261 10.83 1.99 16.18
CA GLU A 261 10.44 2.53 17.48
C GLU A 261 9.71 3.88 17.38
N MET A 262 9.44 4.35 16.16
CA MET A 262 8.82 5.65 15.95
C MET A 262 7.36 5.65 16.44
N PRO A 263 7.00 6.53 17.39
CA PRO A 263 5.63 6.57 17.90
C PRO A 263 4.60 6.84 16.78
N PRO A 264 3.42 6.21 16.82
CA PRO A 264 2.37 6.42 15.82
C PRO A 264 1.99 7.88 15.58
N GLU A 265 2.08 8.72 16.63
CA GLU A 265 1.80 10.15 16.57
C GLU A 265 2.83 10.90 15.69
N VAL A 266 4.09 10.47 15.72
CA VAL A 266 5.15 11.05 14.89
C VAL A 266 4.94 10.68 13.42
N ILE A 267 4.53 9.44 13.16
CA ILE A 267 4.18 8.96 11.82
C ILE A 267 2.98 9.75 11.30
N LYS A 268 1.91 9.89 12.10
CA LYS A 268 0.72 10.69 11.77
C LYS A 268 1.08 12.14 11.44
N ALA A 269 1.85 12.81 12.30
CA ALA A 269 2.28 14.19 12.08
C ALA A 269 3.13 14.36 10.81
N ASN A 270 3.98 13.40 10.48
CA ASN A 270 4.80 13.43 9.27
C ASN A 270 3.95 13.21 8.01
N LEU A 271 2.96 12.32 8.05
CA LEU A 271 2.01 12.10 6.95
C LEU A 271 1.15 13.34 6.69
N GLU A 272 0.69 14.02 7.73
CA GLU A 272 -0.06 15.28 7.62
C GLU A 272 0.79 16.38 6.96
N ARG A 273 2.05 16.54 7.39
CA ARG A 273 2.99 17.49 6.78
C ARG A 273 3.27 17.17 5.31
N ALA A 274 3.49 15.90 4.97
CA ALA A 274 3.70 15.46 3.59
C ALA A 274 2.47 15.71 2.72
N ARG A 275 1.27 15.49 3.25
CA ARG A 275 -0.01 15.77 2.57
C ARG A 275 -0.19 17.26 2.31
N ASP A 276 0.12 18.11 3.29
CA ASP A 276 0.03 19.57 3.15
C ASP A 276 1.06 20.11 2.16
N ALA A 277 2.28 19.59 2.18
CA ALA A 277 3.32 19.92 1.21
C ALA A 277 2.91 19.54 -0.22
N ALA A 278 2.38 18.33 -0.43
CA ALA A 278 1.89 17.87 -1.72
C ALA A 278 0.70 18.71 -2.23
N ARG A 279 -0.20 19.12 -1.33
CA ARG A 279 -1.31 20.04 -1.66
C ARG A 279 -0.81 21.41 -2.08
N ALA A 280 0.20 21.94 -1.39
CA ALA A 280 0.80 23.23 -1.71
C ALA A 280 1.55 23.20 -3.06
N GLU A 281 2.22 22.09 -3.38
CA GLU A 281 2.91 21.91 -4.65
C GLU A 281 1.95 21.75 -5.83
N ASN A 282 0.88 20.97 -5.67
CA ASN A 282 -0.20 20.85 -6.65
C ASN A 282 -0.94 22.18 -6.87
N ALA A 283 -1.11 23.01 -5.83
CA ALA A 283 -1.68 24.35 -5.96
C ALA A 283 -0.76 25.26 -6.78
N LYS A 284 0.57 25.17 -6.59
CA LYS A 284 1.55 25.95 -7.37
C LYS A 284 1.62 25.50 -8.83
N SER A 285 1.57 24.20 -9.12
CA SER A 285 1.60 23.69 -10.50
C SER A 285 0.34 24.06 -11.28
N ARG A 286 -0.84 24.13 -10.63
CA ARG A 286 -2.08 24.64 -11.25
C ARG A 286 -2.02 26.14 -11.57
N PHE A 287 -1.21 26.93 -10.88
CA PHE A 287 -1.00 28.34 -11.17
C PHE A 287 -0.09 28.58 -12.38
N HIS A 288 0.90 27.71 -12.61
CA HIS A 288 1.80 27.82 -13.76
C HIS A 288 1.16 27.39 -15.10
N LEU A 289 0.16 26.52 -15.08
CA LEU A 289 -0.55 26.08 -16.28
C LEU A 289 -1.59 27.08 -16.81
N LYS A 290 -1.81 28.22 -16.14
CA LYS A 290 -2.75 29.27 -16.56
C LYS A 290 -2.12 30.47 -17.28
N PHE A 291 -0.82 30.46 -17.51
CA PHE A 291 -0.09 31.60 -18.12
C PHE A 291 0.53 31.32 -19.48
N ASP A 292 0.29 30.15 -20.08
CA ASP A 292 0.78 29.79 -21.43
C ASP A 292 -0.42 29.49 -22.38
N GLU A 293 -1.42 30.38 -22.43
CA GLU A 293 -2.39 30.49 -23.52
C GLU A 293 -2.26 31.85 -24.25
#